data_b60f0a126fc76fb36cf9b84d199f81ed
#
_entry.id   b60f0a126fc76fb36cf9b84d199f81ed
#
_cell.length_a   1.000
_cell.length_b   1.000
_cell.length_c   1.000
_cell.angle_alpha   90.00
_cell.angle_beta   90.00
_cell.angle_gamma   90.00
#
_symmetry.space_group_name_H-M   'P 1'
#
loop_
_entity.id
_entity.type
_entity.pdbx_description
1 polymer ?
#
loop_
_entity_poly.entity_id
_entity_poly.type
_entity_poly.pdbx_seq_one_letter_code
_entity_poly.pdbx_strand_id
1 'polypeptide(L)'
;MTRAPVTIKPEETLFNCAKKMVRGRVGSLLLVDKKKLVGFISQKDILWALVKKSRGDLSKIRAVDISPKKIATIKPNATLKEAIGKMNKLKFDRLPVIENGRLLGLITVRDILSFHPEVYPELEEYTKIREEHEKLRRIKKIKELAVVDDGVCEECGDRGALYRIHGMLVCDSCRSSI
;
A
#
# COMPACT_ATOMS: atom_id res chain seq x y z
N MET A 1 -19.44 -7.63 -6.77
CA MET A 1 -19.03 -6.57 -5.84
C MET A 1 -19.86 -6.61 -4.57
N THR A 2 -19.30 -6.21 -3.46
CA THR A 2 -19.99 -6.02 -2.18
C THR A 2 -20.77 -4.71 -2.19
N ARG A 3 -22.09 -4.76 -2.15
CA ARG A 3 -22.97 -3.56 -2.21
C ARG A 3 -23.03 -2.77 -0.89
N ALA A 4 -22.75 -3.41 0.24
CA ALA A 4 -22.72 -2.79 1.58
C ALA A 4 -21.34 -2.96 2.20
N PRO A 5 -20.30 -2.26 1.71
CA PRO A 5 -18.96 -2.34 2.29
C PRO A 5 -18.95 -1.75 3.70
N VAL A 6 -18.05 -2.25 4.54
CA VAL A 6 -17.92 -1.72 5.89
C VAL A 6 -17.32 -0.33 5.85
N THR A 7 -18.06 0.65 6.35
CA THR A 7 -17.67 2.06 6.38
C THR A 7 -17.41 2.55 7.79
N ILE A 8 -16.65 3.62 7.92
CA ILE A 8 -16.34 4.30 9.17
C ILE A 8 -16.26 5.82 8.94
N LYS A 9 -16.45 6.63 9.99
CA LYS A 9 -16.28 8.06 9.90
C LYS A 9 -14.79 8.45 9.84
N PRO A 10 -14.43 9.54 9.15
CA PRO A 10 -13.02 9.97 9.01
C PRO A 10 -12.32 10.25 10.35
N GLU A 11 -13.05 10.75 11.33
CA GLU A 11 -12.56 11.15 12.65
C GLU A 11 -12.34 9.97 13.60
N GLU A 12 -12.85 8.80 13.24
CA GLU A 12 -12.70 7.60 14.07
C GLU A 12 -11.22 7.22 14.21
N THR A 13 -10.90 6.62 15.36
CA THR A 13 -9.53 6.25 15.71
C THR A 13 -9.09 4.97 14.98
N LEU A 14 -7.77 4.81 14.80
CA LEU A 14 -7.22 3.56 14.23
C LEU A 14 -7.54 2.34 15.08
N PHE A 15 -7.65 2.51 16.39
CA PHE A 15 -8.08 1.43 17.28
C PHE A 15 -9.51 0.97 16.96
N ASN A 16 -10.44 1.91 16.75
CA ASN A 16 -11.81 1.59 16.35
C ASN A 16 -11.86 0.97 14.94
N CYS A 17 -11.00 1.43 14.03
CA CYS A 17 -10.83 0.79 12.72
C CYS A 17 -10.40 -0.66 12.85
N ALA A 18 -9.38 -0.95 13.66
CA ALA A 18 -8.90 -2.31 13.91
C ALA A 18 -10.00 -3.18 14.50
N LYS A 19 -10.69 -2.71 15.54
CA LYS A 19 -11.85 -3.44 16.14
C LYS A 19 -12.93 -3.77 15.12
N LYS A 20 -13.26 -2.80 14.25
CA LYS A 20 -14.29 -2.98 13.22
C LYS A 20 -13.86 -3.96 12.13
N MET A 21 -12.59 -3.95 11.73
CA MET A 21 -12.04 -4.92 10.79
C MET A 21 -12.09 -6.34 11.34
N VAL A 22 -11.67 -6.53 12.60
CA VAL A 22 -11.68 -7.85 13.27
C VAL A 22 -13.11 -8.38 13.41
N ARG A 23 -14.04 -7.57 13.94
CA ARG A 23 -15.44 -7.96 14.10
C ARG A 23 -16.14 -8.25 12.78
N GLY A 24 -15.89 -7.42 11.76
CA GLY A 24 -16.47 -7.58 10.43
C GLY A 24 -15.74 -8.59 9.54
N ARG A 25 -14.65 -9.20 10.02
CA ARG A 25 -13.75 -10.09 9.22
C ARG A 25 -13.38 -9.49 7.88
N VAL A 26 -13.10 -8.18 7.85
CA VAL A 26 -12.73 -7.43 6.65
C VAL A 26 -11.33 -6.88 6.75
N GLY A 27 -10.60 -6.87 5.64
CA GLY A 27 -9.22 -6.37 5.56
C GLY A 27 -9.10 -4.87 5.27
N SER A 28 -10.23 -4.15 5.17
CA SER A 28 -10.23 -2.70 4.91
C SER A 28 -11.56 -2.05 5.27
N LEU A 29 -11.50 -0.75 5.50
CA LEU A 29 -12.65 0.11 5.75
C LEU A 29 -12.64 1.30 4.80
N LEU A 30 -13.81 1.74 4.42
CA LEU A 30 -14.01 2.95 3.64
C LEU A 30 -14.39 4.10 4.57
N LEU A 31 -13.64 5.19 4.50
CA LEU A 31 -13.96 6.39 5.25
C LEU A 31 -15.01 7.17 4.47
N VAL A 32 -16.17 7.38 5.09
CA VAL A 32 -17.32 8.04 4.45
C VAL A 32 -17.79 9.20 5.31
N ASP A 33 -17.88 10.37 4.69
CA ASP A 33 -18.52 11.55 5.24
C ASP A 33 -19.69 11.96 4.34
N LYS A 34 -20.89 12.14 4.91
CA LYS A 34 -22.12 12.56 4.18
C LYS A 34 -22.34 11.77 2.88
N LYS A 35 -22.17 10.43 2.94
CA LYS A 35 -22.26 9.49 1.80
C LYS A 35 -21.16 9.62 0.74
N LYS A 36 -20.17 10.51 0.91
CA LYS A 36 -19.02 10.65 0.03
C LYS A 36 -17.84 9.86 0.55
N LEU A 37 -17.14 9.19 -0.33
CA LEU A 37 -15.87 8.52 0.00
C LEU A 37 -14.80 9.59 0.20
N VAL A 38 -14.21 9.64 1.40
CA VAL A 38 -13.15 10.59 1.77
C VAL A 38 -11.84 9.92 2.13
N GLY A 39 -11.84 8.59 2.34
CA GLY A 39 -10.64 7.86 2.71
C GLY A 39 -10.80 6.35 2.55
N PHE A 40 -9.68 5.68 2.67
CA PHE A 40 -9.56 4.22 2.63
C PHE A 40 -8.49 3.78 3.63
N ILE A 41 -8.76 2.79 4.46
CA ILE A 41 -7.80 2.21 5.40
C ILE A 41 -7.77 0.70 5.25
N SER A 42 -6.59 0.14 5.13
CA SER A 42 -6.32 -1.29 5.12
C SER A 42 -5.67 -1.76 6.41
N GLN A 43 -5.64 -3.07 6.62
CA GLN A 43 -4.87 -3.69 7.73
C GLN A 43 -3.38 -3.31 7.66
N LYS A 44 -2.81 -3.18 6.45
CA LYS A 44 -1.41 -2.78 6.26
C LYS A 44 -1.15 -1.36 6.77
N ASP A 45 -2.10 -0.45 6.59
CA ASP A 45 -1.97 0.94 7.07
C ASP A 45 -1.97 1.00 8.60
N ILE A 46 -2.78 0.15 9.25
CA ILE A 46 -2.78 0.03 10.72
C ILE A 46 -1.45 -0.55 11.22
N LEU A 47 -0.95 -1.63 10.59
CA LEU A 47 0.35 -2.20 10.93
C LEU A 47 1.50 -1.20 10.68
N TRP A 48 1.43 -0.46 9.58
CA TRP A 48 2.40 0.60 9.29
C TRP A 48 2.38 1.69 10.36
N ALA A 49 1.19 2.13 10.79
CA ALA A 49 1.05 3.12 11.85
C ALA A 49 1.61 2.63 13.19
N LEU A 50 1.40 1.34 13.52
CA LEU A 50 1.99 0.71 14.72
C LEU A 50 3.52 0.75 14.68
N VAL A 51 4.14 0.44 13.55
CA VAL A 51 5.60 0.39 13.41
C VAL A 51 6.23 1.77 13.34
N LYS A 52 5.68 2.68 12.54
CA LYS A 52 6.26 4.00 12.29
C LYS A 52 5.92 5.05 13.34
N LYS A 53 4.74 4.95 13.92
CA LYS A 53 4.29 5.80 15.04
C LYS A 53 4.33 5.03 16.36
N SER A 54 5.26 4.09 16.49
CA SER A 54 5.38 3.03 17.49
C SER A 54 5.39 3.46 18.96
N ARG A 55 5.36 4.75 19.23
CA ARG A 55 5.05 5.31 20.57
C ARG A 55 3.67 5.98 20.61
N GLY A 56 2.91 5.91 19.53
CA GLY A 56 1.58 6.49 19.39
C GLY A 56 0.51 5.49 19.76
N ASP A 57 -0.31 5.85 20.73
CA ASP A 57 -1.54 5.14 21.05
C ASP A 57 -2.49 5.22 19.85
N LEU A 58 -2.85 4.07 19.26
CA LEU A 58 -3.80 4.00 18.13
C LEU A 58 -5.14 4.65 18.44
N SER A 59 -5.48 4.81 19.71
CA SER A 59 -6.69 5.51 20.14
C SER A 59 -6.63 7.02 19.94
N LYS A 60 -5.45 7.58 19.68
CA LYS A 60 -5.24 9.00 19.44
C LYS A 60 -5.01 9.37 17.97
N ILE A 61 -4.85 8.37 17.10
CA ILE A 61 -4.60 8.58 15.67
C ILE A 61 -5.93 8.44 14.92
N ARG A 62 -6.33 9.47 14.18
CA ARG A 62 -7.55 9.43 13.37
C ARG A 62 -7.31 8.66 12.06
N ALA A 63 -8.35 7.99 11.58
CA ALA A 63 -8.31 7.23 10.34
C ALA A 63 -7.93 8.11 9.13
N VAL A 64 -8.43 9.32 9.07
CA VAL A 64 -8.17 10.28 7.98
C VAL A 64 -6.69 10.69 7.90
N ASP A 65 -5.97 10.72 9.03
CA ASP A 65 -4.57 11.15 9.09
C ASP A 65 -3.61 10.11 8.48
N ILE A 66 -4.06 8.85 8.37
CA ILE A 66 -3.29 7.75 7.79
C ILE A 66 -3.79 7.37 6.40
N SER A 67 -5.03 7.69 6.10
CA SER A 67 -5.62 7.39 4.78
C SER A 67 -4.86 8.07 3.64
N PRO A 68 -4.60 7.36 2.52
CA PRO A 68 -4.00 7.99 1.35
C PRO A 68 -4.90 9.11 0.81
N LYS A 69 -4.30 10.23 0.44
CA LYS A 69 -5.02 11.39 -0.12
C LYS A 69 -5.66 11.10 -1.48
N LYS A 70 -5.10 10.20 -2.27
CA LYS A 70 -5.62 9.78 -3.58
C LYS A 70 -6.13 8.36 -3.48
N ILE A 71 -7.43 8.16 -3.66
CA ILE A 71 -8.07 6.86 -3.60
C ILE A 71 -8.38 6.42 -5.03
N ALA A 72 -7.92 5.24 -5.39
CA ALA A 72 -8.29 4.64 -6.67
C ALA A 72 -9.74 4.14 -6.59
N THR A 73 -10.57 4.61 -7.50
CA THR A 73 -12.01 4.27 -7.57
C THR A 73 -12.37 3.79 -8.96
N ILE A 74 -13.53 3.17 -9.12
CA ILE A 74 -14.04 2.75 -10.41
C ILE A 74 -15.52 3.13 -10.55
N LYS A 75 -15.99 3.32 -11.78
CA LYS A 75 -17.40 3.61 -12.07
C LYS A 75 -18.21 2.31 -12.10
N PRO A 76 -19.54 2.34 -11.82
CA PRO A 76 -20.37 1.14 -11.81
C PRO A 76 -20.54 0.50 -13.19
N ASN A 77 -20.42 1.26 -14.26
CA ASN A 77 -20.50 0.81 -15.66
C ASN A 77 -19.14 0.40 -16.25
N ALA A 78 -18.08 0.39 -15.46
CA ALA A 78 -16.78 -0.04 -15.93
C ALA A 78 -16.77 -1.56 -16.20
N THR A 79 -16.03 -1.96 -17.21
CA THR A 79 -15.86 -3.37 -17.59
C THR A 79 -14.97 -4.11 -16.60
N LEU A 80 -15.09 -5.43 -16.59
CA LEU A 80 -14.21 -6.30 -15.78
C LEU A 80 -12.72 -6.09 -16.15
N LYS A 81 -12.43 -5.98 -17.45
CA LYS A 81 -11.08 -5.73 -17.95
C LYS A 81 -10.49 -4.41 -17.42
N GLU A 82 -11.29 -3.35 -17.39
CA GLU A 82 -10.88 -2.07 -16.80
C GLU A 82 -10.62 -2.18 -15.30
N ALA A 83 -11.45 -2.94 -14.57
CA ALA A 83 -11.25 -3.16 -13.14
C ALA A 83 -9.93 -3.90 -12.88
N ILE A 84 -9.68 -5.01 -13.58
CA ILE A 84 -8.45 -5.79 -13.47
C ILE A 84 -7.25 -4.94 -13.87
N GLY A 85 -7.29 -4.27 -15.02
CA GLY A 85 -6.20 -3.40 -15.48
C GLY A 85 -5.86 -2.31 -14.47
N LYS A 86 -6.88 -1.71 -13.83
CA LYS A 86 -6.66 -0.70 -12.80
C LYS A 86 -6.09 -1.28 -11.50
N MET A 87 -6.58 -2.44 -11.06
CA MET A 87 -6.04 -3.16 -9.91
C MET A 87 -4.56 -3.49 -10.11
N ASN A 88 -4.21 -4.01 -11.29
CA ASN A 88 -2.85 -4.40 -11.67
C ASN A 88 -1.93 -3.18 -11.74
N LYS A 89 -2.33 -2.13 -12.47
CA LYS A 89 -1.54 -0.90 -12.63
C LYS A 89 -1.23 -0.22 -11.29
N LEU A 90 -2.21 -0.19 -10.38
CA LEU A 90 -2.09 0.51 -9.09
C LEU A 90 -1.68 -0.41 -7.95
N LYS A 91 -1.56 -1.73 -8.20
CA LYS A 91 -1.23 -2.77 -7.21
C LYS A 91 -2.23 -2.81 -6.04
N PHE A 92 -3.49 -2.64 -6.34
CA PHE A 92 -4.59 -2.70 -5.37
C PHE A 92 -5.46 -3.94 -5.62
N ASP A 93 -5.82 -4.64 -4.55
CA ASP A 93 -6.66 -5.83 -4.61
C ASP A 93 -8.16 -5.49 -4.53
N ARG A 94 -8.49 -4.20 -4.43
CA ARG A 94 -9.85 -3.72 -4.24
C ARG A 94 -10.02 -2.28 -4.70
N LEU A 95 -11.18 -1.98 -5.28
CA LEU A 95 -11.54 -0.65 -5.76
C LEU A 95 -12.94 -0.27 -5.25
N PRO A 96 -13.08 0.88 -4.56
CA PRO A 96 -14.40 1.46 -4.30
C PRO A 96 -15.11 1.80 -5.61
N VAL A 97 -16.39 1.44 -5.70
CA VAL A 97 -17.26 1.77 -6.82
C VAL A 97 -18.01 3.04 -6.48
N ILE A 98 -17.83 4.08 -7.30
CA ILE A 98 -18.39 5.42 -7.05
C ILE A 98 -19.20 5.89 -8.25
N GLU A 99 -20.35 6.46 -7.96
CA GLU A 99 -21.19 7.16 -8.94
C GLU A 99 -21.58 8.53 -8.37
N ASN A 100 -21.36 9.60 -9.14
CA ASN A 100 -21.67 10.98 -8.75
C ASN A 100 -21.16 11.35 -7.34
N GLY A 101 -19.95 10.89 -7.00
CA GLY A 101 -19.32 11.13 -5.70
C GLY A 101 -19.86 10.25 -4.56
N ARG A 102 -20.87 9.42 -4.80
CA ARG A 102 -21.45 8.51 -3.78
C ARG A 102 -20.82 7.13 -3.87
N LEU A 103 -20.53 6.56 -2.73
CA LEU A 103 -20.07 5.18 -2.63
C LEU A 103 -21.26 4.22 -2.90
N LEU A 104 -21.13 3.38 -3.93
CA LEU A 104 -22.11 2.32 -4.25
C LEU A 104 -21.69 0.94 -3.75
N GLY A 105 -20.37 0.68 -3.65
CA GLY A 105 -19.90 -0.62 -3.27
C GLY A 105 -18.37 -0.72 -3.31
N LEU A 106 -17.91 -1.95 -3.14
CA LEU A 106 -16.50 -2.31 -3.21
C LEU A 106 -16.37 -3.54 -4.12
N ILE A 107 -15.48 -3.48 -5.11
CA ILE A 107 -15.08 -4.64 -5.90
C ILE A 107 -13.69 -5.09 -5.47
N THR A 108 -13.51 -6.39 -5.31
CA THR A 108 -12.22 -7.00 -4.93
C THR A 108 -11.80 -8.05 -5.95
N VAL A 109 -10.51 -8.40 -5.98
CA VAL A 109 -10.00 -9.53 -6.77
C VAL A 109 -10.76 -10.81 -6.44
N ARG A 110 -11.11 -11.04 -5.17
CA ARG A 110 -11.90 -12.19 -4.74
C ARG A 110 -13.30 -12.19 -5.36
N ASP A 111 -13.98 -11.04 -5.42
CA ASP A 111 -15.29 -10.93 -6.07
C ASP A 111 -15.18 -11.28 -7.56
N ILE A 112 -14.12 -10.80 -8.22
CA ILE A 112 -13.88 -11.09 -9.64
C ILE A 112 -13.71 -12.61 -9.84
N LEU A 113 -12.80 -13.23 -9.10
CA LEU A 113 -12.50 -14.65 -9.22
C LEU A 113 -13.68 -15.56 -8.85
N SER A 114 -14.57 -15.12 -7.96
CA SER A 114 -15.77 -15.88 -7.58
C SER A 114 -16.79 -15.99 -8.72
N PHE A 115 -16.83 -15.02 -9.64
CA PHE A 115 -17.77 -15.01 -10.77
C PHE A 115 -17.11 -15.29 -12.12
N HIS A 116 -15.81 -15.05 -12.22
CA HIS A 116 -15.00 -15.16 -13.42
C HIS A 116 -13.67 -15.86 -13.12
N PRO A 117 -13.69 -17.16 -12.75
CA PRO A 117 -12.46 -17.90 -12.43
C PRO A 117 -11.51 -18.02 -13.64
N GLU A 118 -12.03 -17.87 -14.86
CA GLU A 118 -11.25 -17.92 -16.12
C GLU A 118 -10.20 -16.80 -16.22
N VAL A 119 -10.34 -15.70 -15.48
CA VAL A 119 -9.34 -14.62 -15.47
C VAL A 119 -8.20 -14.83 -14.46
N TYR A 120 -8.21 -15.98 -13.76
CA TYR A 120 -7.16 -16.32 -12.78
C TYR A 120 -5.75 -16.28 -13.36
N PRO A 121 -5.48 -16.86 -14.57
CA PRO A 121 -4.14 -16.82 -15.15
C PRO A 121 -3.60 -15.41 -15.35
N GLU A 122 -4.43 -14.48 -15.83
CA GLU A 122 -4.04 -13.08 -16.01
C GLU A 122 -3.66 -12.43 -14.67
N LEU A 123 -4.45 -12.65 -13.63
CA LEU A 123 -4.20 -12.11 -12.29
C LEU A 123 -2.97 -12.76 -11.63
N GLU A 124 -2.73 -14.05 -11.84
CA GLU A 124 -1.58 -14.77 -11.33
C GLU A 124 -0.27 -14.28 -11.97
N GLU A 125 -0.26 -14.11 -13.28
CA GLU A 125 0.90 -13.59 -14.02
C GLU A 125 1.33 -12.22 -13.48
N TYR A 126 0.38 -11.30 -13.28
CA TYR A 126 0.65 -10.00 -12.68
C TYR A 126 1.17 -10.10 -11.23
N THR A 127 0.69 -11.06 -10.46
CA THR A 127 1.16 -11.28 -9.10
C THR A 127 2.60 -11.77 -9.08
N LYS A 128 2.95 -12.72 -9.95
CA LYS A 128 4.32 -13.24 -10.11
C LYS A 128 5.29 -12.14 -10.53
N ILE A 129 4.96 -11.35 -11.57
CA ILE A 129 5.76 -10.23 -12.02
C ILE A 129 5.99 -9.22 -10.87
N ARG A 130 4.96 -8.97 -10.05
CA ARG A 130 5.07 -8.08 -8.90
C ARG A 130 6.04 -8.61 -7.85
N GLU A 131 5.94 -9.89 -7.49
CA GLU A 131 6.82 -10.53 -6.51
C GLU A 131 8.27 -10.54 -6.96
N GLU A 132 8.53 -10.83 -8.24
CA GLU A 132 9.87 -10.77 -8.82
C GLU A 132 10.44 -9.34 -8.78
N HIS A 133 9.66 -8.34 -9.17
CA HIS A 133 10.05 -6.94 -9.09
C HIS A 133 10.37 -6.50 -7.66
N GLU A 134 9.56 -6.93 -6.68
CA GLU A 134 9.82 -6.62 -5.27
C GLU A 134 11.07 -7.33 -4.75
N LYS A 135 11.30 -8.59 -5.15
CA LYS A 135 12.54 -9.33 -4.84
C LYS A 135 13.77 -8.62 -5.39
N LEU A 136 13.72 -8.24 -6.68
CA LEU A 136 14.82 -7.52 -7.34
C LEU A 136 15.12 -6.17 -6.67
N ARG A 137 14.09 -5.42 -6.30
CA ARG A 137 14.26 -4.16 -5.54
C ARG A 137 14.89 -4.38 -4.18
N ARG A 138 14.49 -5.45 -3.45
CA ARG A 138 15.09 -5.80 -2.16
C ARG A 138 16.56 -6.18 -2.32
N ILE A 139 16.89 -7.02 -3.31
CA ILE A 139 18.27 -7.43 -3.62
C ILE A 139 19.11 -6.20 -3.98
N LYS A 140 18.60 -5.30 -4.82
CA LYS A 140 19.28 -4.06 -5.18
C LYS A 140 19.57 -3.21 -3.95
N LYS A 141 18.56 -3.01 -3.08
CA LYS A 141 18.72 -2.26 -1.84
C LYS A 141 19.71 -2.90 -0.86
N ILE A 142 19.73 -4.24 -0.77
CA ILE A 142 20.70 -4.97 0.07
C ILE A 142 22.12 -4.77 -0.49
N LYS A 143 22.29 -4.86 -1.83
CA LYS A 143 23.59 -4.61 -2.49
C LYS A 143 24.08 -3.17 -2.29
N GLU A 144 23.17 -2.19 -2.31
CA GLU A 144 23.50 -0.79 -2.03
C GLU A 144 23.87 -0.54 -0.57
N LEU A 145 23.36 -1.34 0.36
CA LEU A 145 23.63 -1.24 1.80
C LEU A 145 24.80 -2.14 2.26
N ALA A 146 25.24 -3.10 1.44
CA ALA A 146 26.34 -3.97 1.78
C ALA A 146 27.67 -3.18 1.75
N VAL A 147 28.48 -3.40 2.78
CA VAL A 147 29.88 -2.98 2.77
C VAL A 147 30.54 -3.66 1.57
N VAL A 148 31.10 -2.89 0.66
CA VAL A 148 31.65 -3.43 -0.59
C VAL A 148 33.12 -3.77 -0.41
N ASP A 149 33.88 -2.92 0.30
CA ASP A 149 35.30 -3.10 0.56
C ASP A 149 35.83 -2.03 1.52
N ASP A 150 37.06 -2.23 2.02
CA ASP A 150 37.86 -1.16 2.62
C ASP A 150 38.61 -0.40 1.52
N GLY A 151 38.38 0.89 1.44
CA GLY A 151 38.96 1.70 0.38
C GLY A 151 38.89 3.19 0.67
N VAL A 152 39.05 4.00 -0.40
CA VAL A 152 38.97 5.46 -0.34
C VAL A 152 37.59 5.91 -0.75
N CYS A 153 36.94 6.72 0.09
CA CYS A 153 35.62 7.30 -0.18
C CYS A 153 35.71 8.26 -1.39
N GLU A 154 34.84 8.05 -2.36
CA GLU A 154 34.81 8.90 -3.58
C GLU A 154 34.31 10.32 -3.29
N GLU A 155 33.63 10.55 -2.16
CA GLU A 155 33.08 11.85 -1.77
C GLU A 155 34.06 12.66 -0.91
N CYS A 156 34.60 12.07 0.19
CA CYS A 156 35.46 12.81 1.13
C CYS A 156 36.93 12.44 1.07
N GLY A 157 37.32 11.37 0.38
CA GLY A 157 38.69 10.90 0.29
C GLY A 157 39.19 10.10 1.48
N ASP A 158 38.41 9.90 2.56
CA ASP A 158 38.80 9.14 3.72
C ASP A 158 38.86 7.63 3.43
N ARG A 159 39.79 6.94 4.11
CA ARG A 159 39.88 5.47 4.05
C ARG A 159 38.99 4.83 5.10
N GLY A 160 38.29 3.78 4.70
CA GLY A 160 37.46 2.98 5.58
C GLY A 160 36.50 2.08 4.84
N ALA A 161 35.54 1.51 5.59
CA ALA A 161 34.48 0.70 5.04
C ALA A 161 33.59 1.53 4.09
N LEU A 162 33.43 1.04 2.86
CA LEU A 162 32.70 1.73 1.80
C LEU A 162 31.36 1.07 1.50
N TYR A 163 30.39 1.89 1.20
CA TYR A 163 29.05 1.50 0.80
C TYR A 163 28.78 2.01 -0.63
N ARG A 164 28.13 1.20 -1.44
CA ARG A 164 27.76 1.62 -2.79
C ARG A 164 26.40 2.32 -2.77
N ILE A 165 26.40 3.64 -3.02
CA ILE A 165 25.20 4.47 -3.08
C ILE A 165 25.18 5.20 -4.42
N HIS A 166 24.08 5.05 -5.17
CA HIS A 166 23.90 5.65 -6.50
C HIS A 166 25.08 5.41 -7.47
N GLY A 167 25.79 4.27 -7.28
CA GLY A 167 26.96 3.90 -8.11
C GLY A 167 28.30 4.35 -7.56
N MET A 168 28.36 5.25 -6.57
CA MET A 168 29.58 5.72 -5.90
C MET A 168 29.91 4.89 -4.68
N LEU A 169 31.20 4.82 -4.33
CA LEU A 169 31.71 4.18 -3.12
C LEU A 169 31.94 5.24 -2.04
N VAL A 170 31.07 5.29 -1.05
CA VAL A 170 31.10 6.32 -0.01
C VAL A 170 31.23 5.70 1.39
N CYS A 171 31.94 6.39 2.31
CA CYS A 171 32.08 5.99 3.71
C CYS A 171 30.75 6.18 4.48
N ASP A 172 30.69 5.67 5.71
CA ASP A 172 29.48 5.74 6.53
C ASP A 172 29.04 7.18 6.85
N SER A 173 30.01 8.09 7.03
CA SER A 173 29.74 9.51 7.29
C SER A 173 29.08 10.19 6.09
N CYS A 174 29.63 10.01 4.89
CA CYS A 174 29.05 10.57 3.66
C CYS A 174 27.72 9.92 3.29
N ARG A 175 27.56 8.61 3.57
CA ARG A 175 26.30 7.90 3.39
C ARG A 175 25.14 8.52 4.18
N SER A 176 25.42 9.02 5.38
CA SER A 176 24.41 9.63 6.25
C SER A 176 24.03 11.05 5.83
N SER A 177 24.79 11.66 4.91
CA SER A 177 24.62 13.03 4.43
C SER A 177 23.95 13.10 3.04
N ILE A 178 23.79 11.96 2.37
CA ILE A 178 23.13 11.79 1.07
C ILE A 178 21.74 11.16 1.28
#